data_571a30f9c1af14d72f1c591f32795696
#
_entry.id   571a30f9c1af14d72f1c591f32795696
#
_cell.length_a   1.000
_cell.length_b   1.000
_cell.length_c   1.000
_cell.angle_alpha   90.00
_cell.angle_beta   90.00
_cell.angle_gamma   90.00
#
_symmetry.space_group_name_H-M   'P 1'
#
loop_
_entity.id
_entity.type
_entity.pdbx_description
1 polymer ?
#
loop_
_entity_poly.entity_id
_entity_poly.type
_entity_poly.pdbx_seq_one_letter_code
_entity_poly.pdbx_strand_id
1 'polypeptide(L)'
;VADGQTLDDIKVRCEQLRKQANLADTEYEKEKLQDRIAKLSGGIAVIKVGAVTETEMKDKKLRLEDAINATRAAVEEGIVPGGGATFVHLSENLVTWAKNNLKEDEFIGAMIISRAILAPLKRIAENAGINGPVIIEEVQQQEFEIGYNAAKNTFVNMYEEGIVDPAKVTR
;
A
#
# COMPACT_ATOMS: atom_id res chain seq x y z
N VAL A 1 -27.62 20.46 5.12
CA VAL A 1 -28.05 19.97 3.81
C VAL A 1 -28.03 21.18 2.90
N ALA A 2 -27.14 21.17 1.89
CA ALA A 2 -27.06 22.27 0.92
C ALA A 2 -28.25 22.20 -0.03
N ASP A 3 -28.92 23.32 -0.24
CA ASP A 3 -29.97 23.46 -1.22
C ASP A 3 -29.37 23.42 -2.64
N GLY A 4 -30.05 22.84 -3.61
CA GLY A 4 -29.53 22.66 -4.97
C GLY A 4 -29.05 23.95 -5.67
N GLN A 5 -29.51 25.12 -5.22
CA GLN A 5 -29.07 26.42 -5.72
C GLN A 5 -27.64 26.84 -5.27
N THR A 6 -27.09 26.21 -4.25
CA THR A 6 -25.74 26.51 -3.70
C THR A 6 -24.64 25.57 -4.19
N LEU A 7 -24.96 24.62 -5.06
CA LEU A 7 -23.99 23.61 -5.52
C LEU A 7 -22.80 24.22 -6.29
N ASP A 8 -23.04 25.25 -7.09
CA ASP A 8 -21.97 25.89 -7.87
C ASP A 8 -21.08 26.76 -6.97
N ASP A 9 -21.64 27.44 -5.98
CA ASP A 9 -20.87 28.17 -4.96
C ASP A 9 -20.02 27.23 -4.13
N ILE A 10 -20.54 26.03 -3.80
CA ILE A 10 -19.79 24.99 -3.08
C ILE A 10 -18.61 24.49 -3.94
N LYS A 11 -18.82 24.26 -5.24
CA LYS A 11 -17.73 23.84 -6.15
C LYS A 11 -16.62 24.88 -6.19
N VAL A 12 -16.97 26.14 -6.40
CA VAL A 12 -16.02 27.26 -6.41
C VAL A 12 -15.25 27.35 -5.10
N ARG A 13 -15.96 27.18 -3.96
CA ARG A 13 -15.31 27.20 -2.65
C ARG A 13 -14.38 25.99 -2.44
N CYS A 14 -14.75 24.82 -2.88
CA CYS A 14 -13.90 23.62 -2.84
C CYS A 14 -12.63 23.80 -3.67
N GLU A 15 -12.72 24.43 -4.85
CA GLU A 15 -11.54 24.73 -5.68
C GLU A 15 -10.59 25.73 -5.01
N GLN A 16 -11.14 26.76 -4.36
CA GLN A 16 -10.35 27.70 -3.60
C GLN A 16 -9.60 27.02 -2.44
N LEU A 17 -10.29 26.14 -1.72
CA LEU A 17 -9.69 25.37 -0.61
C LEU A 17 -8.62 24.38 -1.10
N ARG A 18 -8.82 23.73 -2.26
CA ARG A 18 -7.80 22.88 -2.88
C ARG A 18 -6.55 23.66 -3.24
N LYS A 19 -6.69 24.87 -3.82
CA LYS A 19 -5.55 25.75 -4.09
C LYS A 19 -4.81 26.14 -2.82
N GLN A 20 -5.53 26.45 -1.74
CA GLN A 20 -4.94 26.75 -0.43
C GLN A 20 -4.22 25.52 0.17
N ALA A 21 -4.80 24.32 0.06
CA ALA A 21 -4.18 23.10 0.54
C ALA A 21 -2.86 22.76 -0.19
N ASN A 22 -2.78 23.09 -1.50
CA ASN A 22 -1.54 22.91 -2.27
C ASN A 22 -0.45 23.96 -1.92
N LEU A 23 -0.84 25.09 -1.33
CA LEU A 23 0.07 26.16 -0.92
C LEU A 23 0.39 26.10 0.59
N ALA A 24 -0.20 25.19 1.33
CA ALA A 24 0.00 25.08 2.77
C ALA A 24 1.39 24.51 3.08
N ASP A 25 2.11 25.15 3.98
CA ASP A 25 3.48 24.81 4.36
C ASP A 25 3.54 23.65 5.38
N THR A 26 2.44 23.37 6.06
CA THR A 26 2.38 22.32 7.10
C THR A 26 1.37 21.24 6.75
N GLU A 27 1.72 19.97 7.05
CA GLU A 27 0.79 18.83 6.89
C GLU A 27 -0.50 19.01 7.72
N TYR A 28 -0.41 19.63 8.89
CA TYR A 28 -1.57 19.91 9.72
C TYR A 28 -2.57 20.85 9.05
N GLU A 29 -2.10 21.95 8.43
CA GLU A 29 -2.97 22.87 7.70
C GLU A 29 -3.58 22.22 6.47
N LYS A 30 -2.82 21.41 5.77
CA LYS A 30 -3.28 20.65 4.62
C LYS A 30 -4.40 19.66 5.00
N GLU A 31 -4.23 18.92 6.09
CA GLU A 31 -5.25 18.03 6.63
C GLU A 31 -6.53 18.77 7.00
N LYS A 32 -6.41 19.92 7.69
CA LYS A 32 -7.55 20.76 8.05
C LYS A 32 -8.31 21.31 6.86
N LEU A 33 -7.61 21.70 5.80
CA LEU A 33 -8.21 22.17 4.55
C LEU A 33 -8.90 21.03 3.80
N GLN A 34 -8.31 19.82 3.79
CA GLN A 34 -8.94 18.63 3.22
C GLN A 34 -10.22 18.24 3.97
N ASP A 35 -10.24 18.29 5.29
CA ASP A 35 -11.43 18.08 6.11
C ASP A 35 -12.55 19.08 5.74
N ARG A 36 -12.20 20.34 5.52
CA ARG A 36 -13.17 21.34 5.07
C ARG A 36 -13.74 21.06 3.70
N ILE A 37 -12.90 20.63 2.77
CA ILE A 37 -13.32 20.23 1.41
C ILE A 37 -14.28 19.03 1.51
N ALA A 38 -13.95 18.02 2.30
CA ALA A 38 -14.78 16.84 2.51
C ALA A 38 -16.15 17.21 3.07
N LYS A 39 -16.20 18.11 4.05
CA LYS A 39 -17.47 18.61 4.66
C LYS A 39 -18.33 19.39 3.66
N LEU A 40 -17.73 20.12 2.75
CA LEU A 40 -18.42 20.93 1.75
C LEU A 40 -18.87 20.08 0.54
N SER A 41 -18.04 19.11 0.11
CA SER A 41 -18.33 18.29 -1.09
C SER A 41 -19.35 17.18 -0.90
N GLY A 42 -19.91 17.02 0.32
CA GLY A 42 -21.15 16.27 0.51
C GLY A 42 -21.04 14.89 1.12
N GLY A 43 -19.91 14.51 1.71
CA GLY A 43 -19.86 13.22 2.41
C GLY A 43 -18.77 13.11 3.46
N ILE A 44 -19.15 12.86 4.71
CA ILE A 44 -18.24 12.40 5.76
C ILE A 44 -18.67 10.99 6.13
N ALA A 45 -17.75 10.03 5.92
CA ALA A 45 -17.89 8.70 6.50
C ALA A 45 -17.34 8.70 7.93
N VAL A 46 -18.14 8.25 8.88
CA VAL A 46 -17.72 8.11 10.28
C VAL A 46 -17.61 6.64 10.61
N ILE A 47 -16.38 6.18 10.85
CA ILE A 47 -16.12 4.80 11.30
C ILE A 47 -16.03 4.83 12.81
N LYS A 48 -17.01 4.21 13.48
CA LYS A 48 -17.03 4.09 14.94
C LYS A 48 -16.26 2.84 15.37
N VAL A 49 -15.24 3.02 16.21
CA VAL A 49 -14.40 1.94 16.74
C VAL A 49 -14.68 1.77 18.21
N GLY A 50 -14.83 0.52 18.66
CA GLY A 50 -14.98 0.17 20.05
C GLY A 50 -14.23 -1.13 20.38
N ALA A 51 -13.84 -1.27 21.64
CA ALA A 51 -13.21 -2.47 22.19
C ALA A 51 -13.50 -2.59 23.68
N VAL A 52 -13.18 -3.73 24.26
CA VAL A 52 -13.38 -3.98 25.70
C VAL A 52 -12.38 -3.20 26.54
N THR A 53 -11.16 -3.00 26.04
CA THR A 53 -10.11 -2.24 26.73
C THR A 53 -9.65 -1.04 25.92
N GLU A 54 -9.10 -0.03 26.59
CA GLU A 54 -8.55 1.16 25.94
C GLU A 54 -7.37 0.84 25.01
N THR A 55 -6.52 -0.11 25.41
CA THR A 55 -5.38 -0.54 24.63
C THR A 55 -5.83 -1.20 23.32
N GLU A 56 -6.80 -2.12 23.40
CA GLU A 56 -7.38 -2.77 22.23
C GLU A 56 -8.08 -1.75 21.30
N MET A 57 -8.76 -0.75 21.87
CA MET A 57 -9.40 0.29 21.08
C MET A 57 -8.37 1.13 20.31
N LYS A 58 -7.25 1.50 20.97
CA LYS A 58 -6.14 2.21 20.31
C LYS A 58 -5.52 1.39 19.18
N ASP A 59 -5.28 0.10 19.42
CA ASP A 59 -4.74 -0.80 18.40
C ASP A 59 -5.68 -0.91 17.17
N LYS A 60 -6.98 -1.13 17.41
CA LYS A 60 -7.97 -1.14 16.32
C LYS A 60 -8.04 0.18 15.56
N LYS A 61 -7.92 1.31 16.26
CA LYS A 61 -7.93 2.64 15.63
C LYS A 61 -6.72 2.79 14.70
N LEU A 62 -5.51 2.47 15.17
CA LEU A 62 -4.29 2.55 14.36
C LEU A 62 -4.37 1.64 13.12
N ARG A 63 -4.85 0.42 13.27
CA ARG A 63 -5.04 -0.51 12.14
C ARG A 63 -6.03 0.01 11.11
N LEU A 64 -7.10 0.70 11.54
CA LEU A 64 -8.03 1.35 10.62
C LEU A 64 -7.42 2.56 9.91
N GLU A 65 -6.64 3.37 10.61
CA GLU A 65 -5.91 4.49 10.03
C GLU A 65 -4.92 4.01 8.96
N ASP A 66 -4.18 2.94 9.23
CA ASP A 66 -3.29 2.29 8.25
C ASP A 66 -4.05 1.78 7.02
N ALA A 67 -5.18 1.10 7.24
CA ALA A 67 -6.01 0.60 6.14
C ALA A 67 -6.57 1.74 5.25
N ILE A 68 -6.97 2.87 5.85
CA ILE A 68 -7.42 4.05 5.12
C ILE A 68 -6.28 4.66 4.30
N ASN A 69 -5.09 4.79 4.89
CA ASN A 69 -3.92 5.34 4.21
C ASN A 69 -3.47 4.43 3.05
N ALA A 70 -3.44 3.11 3.27
CA ALA A 70 -3.16 2.14 2.22
C ALA A 70 -4.18 2.21 1.08
N THR A 71 -5.47 2.35 1.40
CA THR A 71 -6.54 2.48 0.40
C THR A 71 -6.38 3.77 -0.42
N ARG A 72 -6.04 4.89 0.22
CA ARG A 72 -5.77 6.15 -0.50
C ARG A 72 -4.58 6.01 -1.45
N ALA A 73 -3.48 5.41 -0.98
CA ALA A 73 -2.31 5.15 -1.81
C ALA A 73 -2.64 4.24 -3.01
N ALA A 74 -3.48 3.22 -2.80
CA ALA A 74 -3.94 2.32 -3.85
C ALA A 74 -4.81 3.03 -4.91
N VAL A 75 -5.66 3.97 -4.49
CA VAL A 75 -6.46 4.79 -5.43
C VAL A 75 -5.58 5.73 -6.26
N GLU A 76 -4.48 6.23 -5.69
CA GLU A 76 -3.57 7.14 -6.40
C GLU A 76 -2.71 6.45 -7.47
N GLU A 77 -2.10 5.30 -7.15
CA GLU A 77 -1.10 4.65 -8.01
C GLU A 77 -1.43 3.19 -8.38
N GLY A 78 -2.57 2.68 -7.94
CA GLY A 78 -2.99 1.30 -8.20
C GLY A 78 -2.44 0.30 -7.18
N ILE A 79 -2.66 -0.97 -7.48
CA ILE A 79 -2.31 -2.11 -6.63
C ILE A 79 -1.41 -3.11 -7.36
N VAL A 80 -0.64 -3.85 -6.58
CA VAL A 80 0.22 -4.96 -7.03
C VAL A 80 -0.03 -6.20 -6.17
N PRO A 81 0.38 -7.41 -6.60
CA PRO A 81 0.35 -8.59 -5.75
C PRO A 81 1.04 -8.33 -4.41
N GLY A 82 0.34 -8.60 -3.31
CA GLY A 82 0.81 -8.32 -1.96
C GLY A 82 1.64 -9.46 -1.36
N GLY A 83 1.82 -9.39 -0.04
CA GLY A 83 2.50 -10.46 0.70
C GLY A 83 3.96 -10.68 0.32
N GLY A 84 4.60 -9.71 -0.36
CA GLY A 84 5.96 -9.82 -0.84
C GLY A 84 6.13 -10.53 -2.19
N ALA A 85 5.05 -11.02 -2.83
CA ALA A 85 5.11 -11.72 -4.11
C ALA A 85 5.70 -10.82 -5.22
N THR A 86 5.26 -9.58 -5.32
CA THR A 86 5.78 -8.60 -6.28
C THR A 86 7.30 -8.45 -6.17
N PHE A 87 7.86 -8.37 -4.97
CA PHE A 87 9.30 -8.24 -4.77
C PHE A 87 10.07 -9.48 -5.24
N VAL A 88 9.49 -10.67 -5.03
CA VAL A 88 10.11 -11.93 -5.48
C VAL A 88 10.21 -11.97 -7.00
N HIS A 89 9.14 -11.65 -7.72
CA HIS A 89 9.15 -11.60 -9.18
C HIS A 89 10.06 -10.49 -9.72
N LEU A 90 10.12 -9.33 -9.05
CA LEU A 90 11.03 -8.25 -9.43
C LEU A 90 12.50 -8.58 -9.20
N SER A 91 12.83 -9.45 -8.24
CA SER A 91 14.22 -9.80 -7.93
C SER A 91 14.95 -10.41 -9.12
N GLU A 92 14.31 -11.29 -9.88
CA GLU A 92 14.88 -11.91 -11.08
C GLU A 92 15.05 -10.92 -12.23
N ASN A 93 14.05 -10.08 -12.43
CA ASN A 93 14.10 -9.00 -13.41
C ASN A 93 15.24 -8.02 -13.10
N LEU A 94 15.43 -7.68 -11.83
CA LEU A 94 16.53 -6.83 -11.38
C LEU A 94 17.90 -7.46 -11.68
N VAL A 95 18.07 -8.75 -11.40
CA VAL A 95 19.33 -9.47 -11.69
C VAL A 95 19.63 -9.47 -13.18
N THR A 96 18.62 -9.76 -14.01
CA THR A 96 18.76 -9.78 -15.46
C THR A 96 19.10 -8.40 -16.02
N TRP A 97 18.41 -7.37 -15.54
CA TRP A 97 18.68 -5.98 -15.92
C TRP A 97 20.09 -5.56 -15.50
N ALA A 98 20.47 -5.86 -14.26
CA ALA A 98 21.78 -5.49 -13.72
C ALA A 98 22.95 -6.11 -14.49
N LYS A 99 22.83 -7.38 -14.87
CA LYS A 99 23.84 -8.06 -15.71
C LYS A 99 24.10 -7.37 -17.05
N ASN A 100 23.07 -6.76 -17.62
CA ASN A 100 23.14 -6.12 -18.93
C ASN A 100 23.54 -4.63 -18.85
N ASN A 101 23.35 -3.97 -17.72
CA ASN A 101 23.45 -2.51 -17.64
C ASN A 101 24.49 -2.02 -16.62
N LEU A 102 24.87 -2.83 -15.63
CA LEU A 102 25.76 -2.44 -14.54
C LEU A 102 27.08 -3.18 -14.57
N LYS A 103 28.13 -2.58 -14.02
CA LYS A 103 29.47 -3.15 -13.97
C LYS A 103 30.04 -3.04 -12.55
N GLU A 104 30.95 -3.96 -12.23
CA GLU A 104 31.75 -3.97 -11.01
C GLU A 104 30.91 -3.68 -9.73
N ASP A 105 31.24 -2.63 -9.02
CA ASP A 105 30.61 -2.31 -7.73
C ASP A 105 29.10 -2.01 -7.82
N GLU A 106 28.67 -1.40 -8.92
CA GLU A 106 27.24 -1.15 -9.17
C GLU A 106 26.46 -2.47 -9.32
N PHE A 107 27.04 -3.45 -10.01
CA PHE A 107 26.44 -4.78 -10.12
C PHE A 107 26.36 -5.48 -8.77
N ILE A 108 27.40 -5.38 -7.95
CA ILE A 108 27.40 -5.93 -6.57
C ILE A 108 26.31 -5.26 -5.75
N GLY A 109 26.14 -3.94 -5.84
CA GLY A 109 25.08 -3.20 -5.18
C GLY A 109 23.67 -3.70 -5.59
N ALA A 110 23.44 -3.89 -6.88
CA ALA A 110 22.17 -4.45 -7.38
C ALA A 110 21.90 -5.87 -6.86
N MET A 111 22.93 -6.71 -6.76
CA MET A 111 22.82 -8.07 -6.19
C MET A 111 22.47 -8.06 -4.70
N ILE A 112 22.97 -7.09 -3.93
CA ILE A 112 22.57 -6.91 -2.53
C ILE A 112 21.09 -6.57 -2.44
N ILE A 113 20.61 -5.63 -3.25
CA ILE A 113 19.20 -5.23 -3.29
C ILE A 113 18.33 -6.42 -3.69
N SER A 114 18.69 -7.14 -4.76
CA SER A 114 17.90 -8.29 -5.25
C SER A 114 17.69 -9.37 -4.18
N ARG A 115 18.67 -9.57 -3.29
CA ARG A 115 18.55 -10.47 -2.14
C ARG A 115 17.71 -9.88 -1.01
N ALA A 116 17.87 -8.58 -0.75
CA ALA A 116 17.17 -7.90 0.34
C ALA A 116 15.65 -7.85 0.11
N ILE A 117 15.21 -7.65 -1.13
CA ILE A 117 13.77 -7.57 -1.46
C ILE A 117 13.03 -8.91 -1.34
N LEU A 118 13.73 -10.03 -1.17
CA LEU A 118 13.14 -11.34 -0.86
C LEU A 118 12.72 -11.48 0.61
N ALA A 119 13.24 -10.61 1.47
CA ALA A 119 13.03 -10.71 2.93
C ALA A 119 11.56 -10.63 3.38
N PRO A 120 10.67 -9.80 2.77
CA PRO A 120 9.27 -9.74 3.18
C PRO A 120 8.55 -11.08 3.07
N LEU A 121 8.56 -11.72 1.89
CA LEU A 121 7.92 -13.02 1.71
C LEU A 121 8.57 -14.10 2.59
N LYS A 122 9.90 -14.10 2.67
CA LYS A 122 10.63 -15.02 3.54
C LYS A 122 10.13 -14.94 4.98
N ARG A 123 10.00 -13.72 5.51
CA ARG A 123 9.57 -13.50 6.90
C ARG A 123 8.10 -13.90 7.10
N ILE A 124 7.23 -13.66 6.13
CA ILE A 124 5.82 -14.08 6.18
C ILE A 124 5.74 -15.60 6.26
N ALA A 125 6.46 -16.32 5.40
CA ALA A 125 6.48 -17.79 5.41
C ALA A 125 7.06 -18.36 6.73
N GLU A 126 8.18 -17.81 7.21
CA GLU A 126 8.80 -18.20 8.48
C GLU A 126 7.87 -17.96 9.68
N ASN A 127 7.14 -16.86 9.71
CA ASN A 127 6.15 -16.57 10.76
C ASN A 127 4.95 -17.54 10.72
N ALA A 128 4.64 -18.11 9.56
CA ALA A 128 3.66 -19.17 9.40
C ALA A 128 4.22 -20.58 9.70
N GLY A 129 5.50 -20.68 10.10
CA GLY A 129 6.16 -21.94 10.41
C GLY A 129 6.66 -22.72 9.20
N ILE A 130 6.72 -22.09 8.03
CA ILE A 130 7.14 -22.72 6.77
C ILE A 130 8.54 -22.23 6.37
N ASN A 131 9.27 -23.08 5.63
CA ASN A 131 10.61 -22.72 5.15
C ASN A 131 10.54 -21.60 4.09
N GLY A 132 10.95 -20.39 4.47
CA GLY A 132 10.89 -19.20 3.61
C GLY A 132 11.61 -19.33 2.27
N PRO A 133 12.86 -19.78 2.23
CA PRO A 133 13.59 -20.06 0.98
C PRO A 133 12.84 -20.95 -0.02
N VAL A 134 12.18 -22.01 0.45
CA VAL A 134 11.41 -22.91 -0.41
C VAL A 134 10.21 -22.18 -1.04
N ILE A 135 9.49 -21.40 -0.23
CA ILE A 135 8.35 -20.61 -0.73
C ILE A 135 8.79 -19.57 -1.76
N ILE A 136 9.94 -18.92 -1.56
CA ILE A 136 10.49 -17.97 -2.53
C ILE A 136 10.77 -18.65 -3.86
N GLU A 137 11.46 -19.80 -3.85
CA GLU A 137 11.80 -20.54 -5.05
C GLU A 137 10.54 -20.99 -5.82
N GLU A 138 9.52 -21.44 -5.10
CA GLU A 138 8.25 -21.83 -5.72
C GLU A 138 7.50 -20.63 -6.31
N VAL A 139 7.46 -19.47 -5.64
CA VAL A 139 6.82 -18.25 -6.18
C VAL A 139 7.58 -17.73 -7.40
N GLN A 140 8.91 -17.80 -7.43
CA GLN A 140 9.72 -17.40 -8.59
C GLN A 140 9.36 -18.16 -9.87
N GLN A 141 8.92 -19.42 -9.75
CA GLN A 141 8.54 -20.27 -10.88
C GLN A 141 7.10 -20.04 -11.36
N GLN A 142 6.32 -19.24 -10.63
CA GLN A 142 4.92 -18.97 -10.95
C GLN A 142 4.75 -17.67 -11.77
N GLU A 143 3.53 -17.44 -12.26
CA GLU A 143 3.16 -16.19 -12.91
C GLU A 143 3.17 -15.03 -11.92
N PHE A 144 3.32 -13.79 -12.43
CA PHE A 144 3.44 -12.57 -11.62
C PHE A 144 2.29 -12.38 -10.63
N GLU A 145 1.09 -12.80 -10.98
CA GLU A 145 -0.11 -12.66 -10.14
C GLU A 145 -0.19 -13.70 -9.01
N ILE A 146 0.63 -14.76 -9.10
CA ILE A 146 0.63 -15.84 -8.12
C ILE A 146 1.60 -15.53 -6.99
N GLY A 147 1.12 -15.74 -5.77
CA GLY A 147 1.89 -15.59 -4.56
C GLY A 147 1.48 -16.58 -3.48
N TYR A 148 2.11 -16.49 -2.34
CA TYR A 148 1.87 -17.40 -1.22
C TYR A 148 0.87 -16.82 -0.21
N ASN A 149 -0.24 -17.53 0.01
CA ASN A 149 -1.21 -17.25 1.07
C ASN A 149 -0.83 -18.01 2.36
N ALA A 150 -0.20 -17.30 3.29
CA ALA A 150 0.29 -17.87 4.54
C ALA A 150 -0.85 -18.38 5.47
N ALA A 151 -2.06 -17.82 5.37
CA ALA A 151 -3.19 -18.25 6.17
C ALA A 151 -3.76 -19.60 5.72
N LYS A 152 -3.72 -19.86 4.40
CA LYS A 152 -4.22 -21.11 3.81
C LYS A 152 -3.10 -22.11 3.50
N ASN A 153 -1.83 -21.70 3.59
CA ASN A 153 -0.64 -22.45 3.18
C ASN A 153 -0.74 -22.97 1.72
N THR A 154 -1.12 -22.09 0.80
CA THR A 154 -1.33 -22.40 -0.63
C THR A 154 -0.83 -21.29 -1.52
N PHE A 155 -0.50 -21.62 -2.78
CA PHE A 155 -0.22 -20.63 -3.83
C PHE A 155 -1.54 -20.25 -4.50
N VAL A 156 -1.78 -18.96 -4.64
CA VAL A 156 -3.06 -18.40 -5.10
C VAL A 156 -2.85 -17.18 -5.99
N ASN A 157 -3.85 -16.84 -6.80
CA ASN A 157 -3.89 -15.54 -7.44
C ASN A 157 -4.16 -14.47 -6.37
N MET A 158 -3.18 -13.58 -6.17
CA MET A 158 -3.17 -12.58 -5.10
C MET A 158 -4.27 -11.55 -5.28
N TYR A 159 -4.64 -11.23 -6.52
CA TYR A 159 -5.75 -10.30 -6.79
C TYR A 159 -7.11 -10.90 -6.47
N GLU A 160 -7.33 -12.17 -6.83
CA GLU A 160 -8.60 -12.87 -6.56
C GLU A 160 -8.82 -13.10 -5.06
N GLU A 161 -7.75 -13.38 -4.34
CA GLU A 161 -7.80 -13.56 -2.87
C GLU A 161 -7.79 -12.22 -2.09
N GLY A 162 -7.65 -11.09 -2.79
CA GLY A 162 -7.60 -9.77 -2.17
C GLY A 162 -6.34 -9.50 -1.36
N ILE A 163 -5.25 -10.23 -1.62
CA ILE A 163 -3.94 -10.02 -0.98
C ILE A 163 -3.13 -9.08 -1.86
N VAL A 164 -3.34 -7.79 -1.67
CA VAL A 164 -2.78 -6.74 -2.52
C VAL A 164 -2.07 -5.67 -1.69
N ASP A 165 -1.05 -5.07 -2.28
CA ASP A 165 -0.33 -3.95 -1.71
C ASP A 165 -0.48 -2.71 -2.62
N PRO A 166 -0.50 -1.48 -2.06
CA PRO A 166 -0.47 -0.27 -2.87
C PRO A 166 0.87 -0.14 -3.61
N ALA A 167 0.84 0.12 -4.91
CA ALA A 167 2.05 0.29 -5.71
C ALA A 167 2.94 1.43 -5.17
N LYS A 168 2.33 2.50 -4.66
CA LYS A 168 3.01 3.63 -4.04
C LYS A 168 3.84 3.25 -2.80
N VAL A 169 3.39 2.25 -2.04
CA VAL A 169 4.08 1.78 -0.82
C VAL A 169 5.21 0.80 -1.16
N THR A 170 4.99 -0.03 -2.20
CA THR A 170 6.00 -1.03 -2.61
C THR A 170 7.15 -0.41 -3.39
N ARG A 171 6.94 0.69 -4.07
CA ARG A 171 7.95 1.48 -4.79
C ARG A 171 8.80 2.29 -3.82
#